data_83896ff4be7e429c39efbd999bffffc8
#
_entry.id   83896ff4be7e429c39efbd999bffffc8
#
_cell.length_a   1.000
_cell.length_b   1.000
_cell.length_c   1.000
_cell.angle_alpha   90.00
_cell.angle_beta   90.00
_cell.angle_gamma   90.00
#
_symmetry.space_group_name_H-M   'P 1'
#
loop_
_entity.id
_entity.type
_entity.pdbx_description
1 polymer ?
#
loop_
_entity_poly.entity_id
_entity_poly.type
_entity_poly.pdbx_seq_one_letter_code
_entity_poly.pdbx_strand_id
1 'polypeptide(L)'
;MASLASLLQHGEFVLTAELNPPKSAAASVVRRRAGVLKGIVDAVNVTDSNRANVAMAAIPAAVIVRDSGVEPIVQVTGRDRNRIAIQADLLGAAALGLPNFLFMSGDDPKQGNHPDAVNVRDLNGTELVRAAASLRDGRFLNGDEVKQPPRYFIGATASPSAPKDVERTLEKIAAGAQFIQTQPVFDIAPFSQWLAELRKQAKGVAVLAGVLVLRSAEQADRLAMVPGFALPEAIRARMRGAADGEAEGIALAIESVRALRALPGLNGVHLYAIEWAEAIPQVVRGAGLLPRPTVKEVATA
;
A
#
# COMPACT_ATOMS: atom_id res chain seq x y z
N MET A 1 -3.36 -17.81 8.46
CA MET A 1 -4.19 -16.92 7.59
C MET A 1 -3.76 -17.19 6.17
N ALA A 2 -4.69 -17.11 5.21
CA ALA A 2 -4.33 -17.19 3.80
C ALA A 2 -3.44 -16.00 3.42
N SER A 3 -2.46 -16.20 2.53
CA SER A 3 -1.59 -15.13 2.08
C SER A 3 -2.33 -14.15 1.16
N LEU A 4 -1.88 -12.87 1.11
CA LEU A 4 -2.42 -11.85 0.21
C LEU A 4 -2.45 -12.35 -1.25
N ALA A 5 -1.36 -12.97 -1.69
CA ALA A 5 -1.27 -13.54 -3.03
C ALA A 5 -2.33 -14.64 -3.25
N SER A 6 -2.52 -15.54 -2.28
CA SER A 6 -3.51 -16.61 -2.36
C SER A 6 -4.94 -16.06 -2.40
N LEU A 7 -5.28 -15.09 -1.56
CA LEU A 7 -6.60 -14.45 -1.57
C LEU A 7 -6.91 -13.82 -2.93
N LEU A 8 -5.97 -13.07 -3.49
CA LEU A 8 -6.13 -12.43 -4.79
C LEU A 8 -6.25 -13.46 -5.93
N GLN A 9 -5.48 -14.55 -5.88
CA GLN A 9 -5.56 -15.65 -6.86
C GLN A 9 -6.92 -16.36 -6.85
N HIS A 10 -7.56 -16.46 -5.67
CA HIS A 10 -8.91 -17.04 -5.54
C HIS A 10 -10.03 -16.04 -5.83
N GLY A 11 -9.70 -14.81 -6.24
CA GLY A 11 -10.69 -13.78 -6.58
C GLY A 11 -11.38 -13.14 -5.37
N GLU A 12 -10.82 -13.32 -4.17
CA GLU A 12 -11.35 -12.71 -2.97
C GLU A 12 -11.16 -11.18 -2.98
N PHE A 13 -12.14 -10.45 -2.45
CA PHE A 13 -12.03 -9.01 -2.30
C PHE A 13 -11.17 -8.68 -1.09
N VAL A 14 -9.91 -8.28 -1.34
CA VAL A 14 -8.91 -8.05 -0.28
C VAL A 14 -9.04 -6.69 0.36
N LEU A 15 -8.66 -6.66 1.62
CA LEU A 15 -8.60 -5.45 2.43
C LEU A 15 -7.21 -5.31 3.05
N THR A 16 -6.53 -4.22 2.73
CA THR A 16 -5.24 -3.89 3.33
C THR A 16 -5.32 -2.57 4.08
N ALA A 17 -4.39 -2.33 5.00
CA ALA A 17 -4.29 -1.08 5.74
C ALA A 17 -2.84 -0.64 5.89
N GLU A 18 -2.63 0.62 6.27
CA GLU A 18 -1.31 1.17 6.51
C GLU A 18 -0.93 1.11 7.99
N LEU A 19 0.32 0.74 8.27
CA LEU A 19 0.96 0.84 9.57
C LEU A 19 2.25 1.66 9.43
N ASN A 20 2.28 2.82 10.08
CA ASN A 20 3.48 3.65 10.15
C ASN A 20 4.36 3.17 11.32
N PRO A 21 5.62 2.74 11.09
CA PRO A 21 6.55 2.44 12.17
C PRO A 21 6.78 3.68 13.06
N PRO A 22 7.08 3.48 14.36
CA PRO A 22 7.31 4.60 15.27
C PRO A 22 8.64 5.31 14.98
N LYS A 23 8.73 6.60 15.37
CA LYS A 23 9.98 7.37 15.40
C LYS A 23 10.81 7.00 16.65
N SER A 24 10.95 5.71 16.93
CA SER A 24 11.66 5.17 18.10
C SER A 24 11.99 3.69 17.90
N ALA A 25 12.81 3.10 18.76
CA ALA A 25 13.12 1.68 18.77
C ALA A 25 12.05 0.81 19.49
N ALA A 26 10.86 1.37 19.77
CA ALA A 26 9.84 0.70 20.57
C ALA A 26 9.03 -0.33 19.76
N ALA A 27 9.49 -1.58 19.73
CA ALA A 27 8.78 -2.70 19.10
C ALA A 27 7.35 -2.90 19.65
N SER A 28 7.10 -2.54 20.92
CA SER A 28 5.77 -2.61 21.54
C SER A 28 4.73 -1.74 20.83
N VAL A 29 5.14 -0.60 20.26
CA VAL A 29 4.25 0.27 19.48
C VAL A 29 3.82 -0.42 18.20
N VAL A 30 4.74 -1.09 17.50
CA VAL A 30 4.42 -1.86 16.28
C VAL A 30 3.47 -2.99 16.61
N ARG A 31 3.74 -3.77 17.67
CA ARG A 31 2.87 -4.88 18.12
C ARG A 31 1.46 -4.40 18.45
N ARG A 32 1.33 -3.27 19.17
CA ARG A 32 0.02 -2.71 19.52
C ARG A 32 -0.77 -2.32 18.26
N ARG A 33 -0.12 -1.60 17.32
CA ARG A 33 -0.76 -1.20 16.05
C ARG A 33 -1.16 -2.40 15.20
N ALA A 34 -0.31 -3.42 15.10
CA ALA A 34 -0.62 -4.66 14.41
C ALA A 34 -1.78 -5.40 15.09
N GLY A 35 -1.84 -5.41 16.43
CA GLY A 35 -2.91 -6.04 17.21
C GLY A 35 -4.30 -5.45 16.93
N VAL A 36 -4.40 -4.13 16.67
CA VAL A 36 -5.66 -3.48 16.27
C VAL A 36 -6.17 -4.00 14.93
N LEU A 37 -5.26 -4.35 14.02
CA LEU A 37 -5.57 -4.74 12.64
C LEU A 37 -5.71 -6.25 12.45
N LYS A 38 -5.29 -7.05 13.45
CA LYS A 38 -5.32 -8.52 13.38
C LYS A 38 -6.74 -9.05 13.23
N GLY A 39 -6.98 -9.83 12.17
CA GLY A 39 -8.31 -10.38 11.83
C GLY A 39 -9.30 -9.36 11.28
N ILE A 40 -8.89 -8.10 11.16
CA ILE A 40 -9.69 -7.00 10.58
C ILE A 40 -9.32 -6.76 9.12
N VAL A 41 -8.04 -6.90 8.78
CA VAL A 41 -7.51 -6.76 7.42
C VAL A 41 -6.74 -8.01 7.02
N ASP A 42 -6.52 -8.20 5.72
CA ASP A 42 -5.80 -9.36 5.17
C ASP A 42 -4.30 -9.16 5.20
N ALA A 43 -3.83 -7.93 4.97
CA ALA A 43 -2.41 -7.58 5.07
C ALA A 43 -2.23 -6.11 5.46
N VAL A 44 -1.01 -5.76 5.92
CA VAL A 44 -0.68 -4.42 6.40
C VAL A 44 0.56 -3.89 5.72
N ASN A 45 0.43 -2.74 5.06
CA ASN A 45 1.57 -2.00 4.52
C ASN A 45 2.41 -1.41 5.66
N VAL A 46 3.68 -1.77 5.72
CA VAL A 46 4.65 -1.19 6.65
C VAL A 46 5.42 -0.11 5.91
N THR A 47 5.20 1.16 6.29
CA THR A 47 5.72 2.30 5.54
C THR A 47 7.23 2.49 5.70
N ASP A 48 7.87 2.99 4.64
CA ASP A 48 9.30 3.23 4.57
C ASP A 48 9.60 4.73 4.72
N SER A 49 9.76 5.19 5.96
CA SER A 49 10.00 6.60 6.31
C SER A 49 9.02 7.57 5.62
N ASN A 50 7.74 7.35 5.90
CA ASN A 50 6.63 8.08 5.29
C ASN A 50 6.85 9.62 5.37
N ARG A 51 6.58 10.33 4.28
CA ARG A 51 6.80 11.78 4.12
C ARG A 51 8.25 12.19 4.42
N ALA A 52 9.22 11.33 4.07
CA ALA A 52 10.64 11.53 4.33
C ALA A 52 10.99 11.82 5.81
N ASN A 53 10.19 11.33 6.76
CA ASN A 53 10.50 11.42 8.17
C ASN A 53 11.16 10.14 8.67
N VAL A 54 12.25 10.28 9.41
CA VAL A 54 12.94 9.13 10.03
C VAL A 54 11.99 8.40 10.97
N ALA A 55 11.88 7.10 10.74
CA ALA A 55 11.13 6.14 11.56
C ALA A 55 11.90 4.82 11.63
N MET A 56 11.41 3.86 12.42
CA MET A 56 11.95 2.50 12.39
C MET A 56 11.86 1.96 10.95
N ALA A 57 12.94 1.34 10.45
CA ALA A 57 13.00 0.83 9.08
C ALA A 57 11.89 -0.21 8.80
N ALA A 58 11.39 -0.22 7.57
CA ALA A 58 10.23 -1.04 7.18
C ALA A 58 10.45 -2.54 7.37
N ILE A 59 11.62 -3.07 7.01
CA ILE A 59 11.92 -4.51 7.11
C ILE A 59 11.89 -5.02 8.55
N PRO A 60 12.62 -4.44 9.52
CA PRO A 60 12.52 -4.85 10.93
C PRO A 60 11.09 -4.70 11.49
N ALA A 61 10.39 -3.62 11.15
CA ALA A 61 9.02 -3.42 11.57
C ALA A 61 8.07 -4.48 10.98
N ALA A 62 8.26 -4.88 9.72
CA ALA A 62 7.49 -5.94 9.06
C ALA A 62 7.69 -7.31 9.72
N VAL A 63 8.89 -7.62 10.20
CA VAL A 63 9.14 -8.83 11.00
C VAL A 63 8.28 -8.80 12.27
N ILE A 64 8.24 -7.67 12.98
CA ILE A 64 7.43 -7.52 14.19
C ILE A 64 5.93 -7.66 13.88
N VAL A 65 5.47 -7.11 12.76
CA VAL A 65 4.06 -7.23 12.29
C VAL A 65 3.73 -8.69 12.02
N ARG A 66 4.58 -9.42 11.26
CA ARG A 66 4.41 -10.84 10.97
C ARG A 66 4.36 -11.67 12.26
N ASP A 67 5.29 -11.43 13.18
CA ASP A 67 5.37 -12.15 14.45
C ASP A 67 4.18 -11.83 15.38
N SER A 68 3.46 -10.74 15.11
CA SER A 68 2.17 -10.40 15.75
C SER A 68 0.98 -11.15 15.12
N GLY A 69 1.21 -11.91 14.06
CA GLY A 69 0.19 -12.69 13.35
C GLY A 69 -0.63 -11.87 12.36
N VAL A 70 -0.02 -10.87 11.72
CA VAL A 70 -0.59 -10.08 10.62
C VAL A 70 0.35 -10.18 9.43
N GLU A 71 -0.16 -10.35 8.21
CA GLU A 71 0.66 -10.42 7.01
C GLU A 71 1.20 -9.03 6.63
N PRO A 72 2.53 -8.83 6.55
CA PRO A 72 3.09 -7.55 6.15
C PRO A 72 3.25 -7.43 4.64
N ILE A 73 3.12 -6.19 4.15
CA ILE A 73 3.58 -5.73 2.84
C ILE A 73 4.68 -4.69 3.12
N VAL A 74 5.91 -4.99 2.77
CA VAL A 74 7.04 -4.09 3.00
C VAL A 74 7.02 -2.99 1.93
N GLN A 75 6.87 -1.73 2.34
CA GLN A 75 7.09 -0.62 1.41
C GLN A 75 8.59 -0.42 1.21
N VAL A 76 9.00 -0.15 -0.03
CA VAL A 76 10.38 0.11 -0.40
C VAL A 76 10.43 1.33 -1.30
N THR A 77 11.18 2.34 -0.84
CA THR A 77 11.41 3.58 -1.62
C THR A 77 12.81 3.60 -2.23
N GLY A 78 12.94 4.25 -3.38
CA GLY A 78 14.23 4.51 -4.02
C GLY A 78 14.95 5.76 -3.47
N ARG A 79 14.31 6.49 -2.55
CA ARG A 79 14.80 7.78 -2.03
C ARG A 79 16.15 7.66 -1.32
N ASP A 80 16.29 6.69 -0.43
CA ASP A 80 17.39 6.66 0.54
C ASP A 80 18.48 5.64 0.19
N ARG A 81 18.28 4.80 -0.84
CA ARG A 81 19.11 3.63 -1.13
C ARG A 81 19.47 3.53 -2.61
N ASN A 82 20.71 3.14 -2.88
CA ASN A 82 21.15 2.78 -4.22
C ASN A 82 20.77 1.32 -4.56
N ARG A 83 21.00 0.91 -5.83
CA ARG A 83 20.68 -0.43 -6.33
C ARG A 83 21.37 -1.57 -5.58
N ILE A 84 22.53 -1.34 -4.97
CA ILE A 84 23.22 -2.36 -4.16
C ILE A 84 22.44 -2.58 -2.88
N ALA A 85 22.14 -1.52 -2.14
CA ALA A 85 21.39 -1.58 -0.89
C ALA A 85 19.96 -2.13 -1.11
N ILE A 86 19.28 -1.72 -2.18
CA ILE A 86 17.94 -2.23 -2.52
C ILE A 86 17.97 -3.75 -2.74
N GLN A 87 18.89 -4.27 -3.54
CA GLN A 87 18.98 -5.71 -3.80
C GLN A 87 19.36 -6.50 -2.53
N ALA A 88 20.29 -5.96 -1.71
CA ALA A 88 20.67 -6.56 -0.45
C ALA A 88 19.49 -6.60 0.54
N ASP A 89 18.74 -5.51 0.68
CA ASP A 89 17.55 -5.43 1.53
C ASP A 89 16.47 -6.43 1.10
N LEU A 90 16.23 -6.57 -0.20
CA LEU A 90 15.27 -7.52 -0.75
C LEU A 90 15.65 -8.97 -0.44
N LEU A 91 16.92 -9.34 -0.65
CA LEU A 91 17.42 -10.68 -0.29
C LEU A 91 17.31 -10.94 1.21
N GLY A 92 17.69 -9.96 2.05
CA GLY A 92 17.57 -10.05 3.49
C GLY A 92 16.13 -10.20 3.96
N ALA A 93 15.20 -9.45 3.38
CA ALA A 93 13.78 -9.56 3.68
C ALA A 93 13.20 -10.93 3.29
N ALA A 94 13.60 -11.48 2.13
CA ALA A 94 13.22 -12.82 1.72
C ALA A 94 13.74 -13.90 2.69
N ALA A 95 15.00 -13.80 3.11
CA ALA A 95 15.60 -14.70 4.11
C ALA A 95 14.87 -14.64 5.46
N LEU A 96 14.27 -13.48 5.78
CA LEU A 96 13.42 -13.28 6.95
C LEU A 96 11.97 -13.75 6.72
N GLY A 97 11.61 -14.28 5.57
CA GLY A 97 10.25 -14.77 5.25
C GLY A 97 9.24 -13.65 4.98
N LEU A 98 9.67 -12.54 4.38
CA LEU A 98 8.81 -11.43 3.97
C LEU A 98 8.61 -11.47 2.44
N PRO A 99 7.47 -11.98 1.93
CA PRO A 99 7.29 -12.16 0.49
C PRO A 99 6.65 -10.96 -0.21
N ASN A 100 5.93 -10.10 0.50
CA ASN A 100 5.13 -9.05 -0.13
C ASN A 100 5.84 -7.69 -0.07
N PHE A 101 5.91 -7.04 -1.21
CA PHE A 101 6.54 -5.71 -1.35
C PHE A 101 5.64 -4.74 -2.10
N LEU A 102 5.71 -3.46 -1.73
CA LEU A 102 5.11 -2.36 -2.47
C LEU A 102 6.18 -1.31 -2.79
N PHE A 103 6.46 -1.13 -4.06
CA PHE A 103 7.50 -0.23 -4.54
C PHE A 103 6.97 1.15 -4.93
N MET A 104 7.72 2.19 -4.53
CA MET A 104 7.41 3.59 -4.83
C MET A 104 8.68 4.44 -4.87
N SER A 105 8.62 5.60 -5.52
CA SER A 105 9.79 6.50 -5.60
C SER A 105 10.16 7.10 -4.24
N GLY A 106 9.20 7.31 -3.36
CA GLY A 106 9.34 8.01 -2.09
C GLY A 106 9.22 9.54 -2.23
N ASP A 107 8.86 10.20 -1.11
CA ASP A 107 8.72 11.64 -1.04
C ASP A 107 10.08 12.35 -1.08
N ASP A 108 10.12 13.62 -1.48
CA ASP A 108 11.34 14.41 -1.46
C ASP A 108 11.81 14.64 -0.01
N PRO A 109 13.12 14.46 0.33
CA PRO A 109 13.67 14.75 1.63
C PRO A 109 13.35 16.14 2.16
N LYS A 110 13.23 17.13 1.28
CA LYS A 110 12.84 18.52 1.62
C LYS A 110 11.49 18.63 2.34
N GLN A 111 10.63 17.61 2.21
CA GLN A 111 9.32 17.57 2.86
C GLN A 111 9.38 16.92 4.26
N GLY A 112 10.52 16.32 4.62
CA GLY A 112 10.72 15.58 5.84
C GLY A 112 11.48 16.32 6.92
N ASN A 113 11.95 15.56 7.92
CA ASN A 113 12.68 16.10 9.06
C ASN A 113 14.22 16.19 8.86
N HIS A 114 14.70 15.79 7.68
CA HIS A 114 16.09 15.96 7.24
C HIS A 114 16.12 16.53 5.80
N PRO A 115 15.81 17.82 5.62
CA PRO A 115 15.66 18.41 4.30
C PRO A 115 16.95 18.43 3.48
N ASP A 116 18.11 18.35 4.15
CA ASP A 116 19.43 18.32 3.52
C ASP A 116 19.93 16.91 3.21
N ALA A 117 19.15 15.86 3.50
CA ALA A 117 19.51 14.49 3.18
C ALA A 117 19.62 14.32 1.65
N VAL A 118 20.61 13.55 1.22
CA VAL A 118 20.81 13.24 -0.20
C VAL A 118 19.66 12.37 -0.70
N ASN A 119 18.98 12.85 -1.73
CA ASN A 119 17.99 12.07 -2.45
C ASN A 119 18.69 11.16 -3.46
N VAL A 120 18.94 9.90 -3.09
CA VAL A 120 19.76 8.97 -3.89
C VAL A 120 19.12 8.66 -5.25
N ARG A 121 17.89 8.19 -5.24
CA ARG A 121 17.07 7.86 -6.44
C ARG A 121 17.85 7.20 -7.59
N ASP A 122 18.73 6.26 -7.23
CA ASP A 122 19.45 5.45 -8.22
C ASP A 122 18.50 4.58 -9.06
N LEU A 123 17.37 4.17 -8.47
CA LEU A 123 16.28 3.47 -9.13
C LEU A 123 14.96 4.23 -8.91
N ASN A 124 14.21 4.47 -9.99
CA ASN A 124 12.82 4.96 -9.90
C ASN A 124 11.84 3.84 -9.56
N GLY A 125 10.55 4.17 -9.35
CA GLY A 125 9.55 3.20 -8.93
C GLY A 125 9.39 1.99 -9.88
N THR A 126 9.48 2.18 -11.19
CA THR A 126 9.42 1.09 -12.18
C THR A 126 10.69 0.24 -12.17
N GLU A 127 11.84 0.86 -11.99
CA GLU A 127 13.13 0.17 -11.89
C GLU A 127 13.26 -0.64 -10.58
N LEU A 128 12.67 -0.18 -9.48
CA LEU A 128 12.56 -0.95 -8.24
C LEU A 128 11.73 -2.23 -8.43
N VAL A 129 10.60 -2.13 -9.14
CA VAL A 129 9.79 -3.31 -9.52
C VAL A 129 10.62 -4.28 -10.35
N ARG A 130 11.35 -3.76 -11.36
CA ARG A 130 12.23 -4.58 -12.21
C ARG A 130 13.35 -5.25 -11.43
N ALA A 131 13.94 -4.57 -10.44
CA ALA A 131 14.97 -5.13 -9.59
C ALA A 131 14.44 -6.32 -8.78
N ALA A 132 13.25 -6.19 -8.18
CA ALA A 132 12.62 -7.29 -7.46
C ALA A 132 12.24 -8.46 -8.38
N ALA A 133 11.68 -8.16 -9.56
CA ALA A 133 11.35 -9.17 -10.57
C ALA A 133 12.61 -9.92 -11.06
N SER A 134 13.69 -9.20 -11.33
CA SER A 134 14.97 -9.79 -11.74
C SER A 134 15.53 -10.75 -10.68
N LEU A 135 15.51 -10.36 -9.40
CA LEU A 135 15.93 -11.25 -8.30
C LEU A 135 15.04 -12.49 -8.20
N ARG A 136 13.71 -12.32 -8.30
CA ARG A 136 12.75 -13.44 -8.32
C ARG A 136 13.03 -14.40 -9.48
N ASP A 137 13.42 -13.86 -10.62
CA ASP A 137 13.71 -14.62 -11.85
C ASP A 137 15.18 -15.14 -11.88
N GLY A 138 15.90 -15.05 -10.76
CA GLY A 138 17.23 -15.63 -10.55
C GLY A 138 18.40 -14.77 -11.06
N ARG A 139 18.23 -13.46 -11.22
CA ARG A 139 19.26 -12.57 -11.72
C ARG A 139 19.39 -11.30 -10.88
N PHE A 140 20.65 -10.89 -10.63
CA PHE A 140 20.95 -9.53 -10.18
C PHE A 140 20.79 -8.53 -11.35
N LEU A 141 20.70 -7.25 -11.03
CA LEU A 141 20.60 -6.19 -12.06
C LEU A 141 21.79 -6.10 -13.00
N ASN A 142 22.97 -6.59 -12.61
CA ASN A 142 24.17 -6.69 -13.46
C ASN A 142 24.18 -7.96 -14.34
N GLY A 143 23.17 -8.84 -14.21
CA GLY A 143 23.04 -10.07 -14.97
C GLY A 143 23.60 -11.32 -14.30
N ASP A 144 24.33 -11.19 -13.18
CA ASP A 144 24.86 -12.34 -12.43
C ASP A 144 23.72 -13.20 -11.86
N GLU A 145 24.00 -14.47 -11.66
CA GLU A 145 23.04 -15.47 -11.16
C GLU A 145 22.79 -15.32 -9.66
N VAL A 146 21.51 -15.41 -9.27
CA VAL A 146 21.06 -15.59 -7.89
C VAL A 146 20.84 -17.07 -7.63
N LYS A 147 21.72 -17.72 -6.83
CA LYS A 147 21.71 -19.18 -6.62
C LYS A 147 20.42 -19.74 -5.99
N GLN A 148 19.76 -18.96 -5.16
CA GLN A 148 18.47 -19.27 -4.50
C GLN A 148 17.52 -18.11 -4.71
N PRO A 149 16.81 -18.06 -5.84
CA PRO A 149 15.92 -16.96 -6.15
C PRO A 149 14.80 -16.82 -5.12
N PRO A 150 14.56 -15.61 -4.62
CA PRO A 150 13.47 -15.38 -3.68
C PRO A 150 12.11 -15.44 -4.36
N ARG A 151 11.07 -15.78 -3.57
CA ARG A 151 9.69 -15.72 -4.06
C ARG A 151 9.06 -14.42 -3.56
N TYR A 152 8.79 -13.49 -4.48
CA TYR A 152 8.15 -12.22 -4.17
C TYR A 152 6.75 -12.13 -4.75
N PHE A 153 5.86 -11.45 -4.02
CA PHE A 153 4.62 -10.88 -4.52
C PHE A 153 4.79 -9.38 -4.62
N ILE A 154 4.92 -8.88 -5.84
CA ILE A 154 5.43 -7.55 -6.18
C ILE A 154 4.29 -6.60 -6.44
N GLY A 155 4.18 -5.54 -5.65
CA GLY A 155 3.23 -4.45 -5.83
C GLY A 155 3.88 -3.16 -6.29
N ALA A 156 3.10 -2.31 -6.93
CA ALA A 156 3.48 -0.96 -7.30
C ALA A 156 2.34 0.03 -7.05
N THR A 157 2.68 1.30 -6.90
CA THR A 157 1.69 2.36 -6.68
C THR A 157 1.19 2.94 -8.00
N ALA A 158 -0.07 3.42 -8.03
CA ALA A 158 -0.68 4.19 -9.11
C ALA A 158 -1.35 5.46 -8.58
N SER A 159 -1.50 6.46 -9.45
CA SER A 159 -2.14 7.75 -9.15
C SER A 159 -3.20 8.06 -10.20
N PRO A 160 -4.39 7.44 -10.13
CA PRO A 160 -5.42 7.45 -11.19
C PRO A 160 -5.85 8.85 -11.65
N SER A 161 -5.67 9.88 -10.82
CA SER A 161 -5.95 11.28 -11.18
C SER A 161 -4.82 11.97 -11.94
N ALA A 162 -3.64 11.34 -12.05
CA ALA A 162 -2.50 11.93 -12.74
C ALA A 162 -2.56 11.68 -14.26
N PRO A 163 -2.12 12.64 -15.08
CA PRO A 163 -2.04 12.43 -16.53
C PRO A 163 -1.18 11.22 -16.90
N LYS A 164 -1.61 10.44 -17.87
CA LYS A 164 -0.92 9.25 -18.39
C LYS A 164 -0.63 8.17 -17.32
N ASP A 165 -1.47 8.08 -16.27
CA ASP A 165 -1.20 7.11 -15.21
C ASP A 165 -1.46 5.67 -15.65
N VAL A 166 -2.38 5.44 -16.59
CA VAL A 166 -2.60 4.10 -17.18
C VAL A 166 -1.31 3.60 -17.84
N GLU A 167 -0.66 4.41 -18.68
CA GLU A 167 0.60 4.04 -19.36
C GLU A 167 1.70 3.72 -18.34
N ARG A 168 1.89 4.61 -17.34
CA ARG A 168 2.89 4.39 -16.28
C ARG A 168 2.59 3.15 -15.44
N THR A 169 1.32 2.85 -15.23
CA THR A 169 0.90 1.64 -14.51
C THR A 169 1.18 0.40 -15.34
N LEU A 170 0.92 0.43 -16.65
CA LEU A 170 1.26 -0.65 -17.57
C LEU A 170 2.78 -0.90 -17.64
N GLU A 171 3.61 0.14 -17.60
CA GLU A 171 5.07 0.01 -17.52
C GLU A 171 5.51 -0.75 -16.25
N LYS A 172 4.89 -0.46 -15.10
CA LYS A 172 5.16 -1.16 -13.83
C LYS A 172 4.71 -2.62 -13.89
N ILE A 173 3.57 -2.89 -14.51
CA ILE A 173 3.08 -4.26 -14.72
C ILE A 173 4.04 -5.02 -15.65
N ALA A 174 4.48 -4.42 -16.75
CA ALA A 174 5.48 -5.00 -17.65
C ALA A 174 6.84 -5.22 -16.97
N ALA A 175 7.19 -4.39 -15.98
CA ALA A 175 8.38 -4.57 -15.15
C ALA A 175 8.26 -5.72 -14.13
N GLY A 176 7.07 -6.29 -13.92
CA GLY A 176 6.84 -7.45 -13.05
C GLY A 176 5.90 -7.23 -11.86
N ALA A 177 5.19 -6.10 -11.78
CA ALA A 177 4.19 -5.88 -10.74
C ALA A 177 3.00 -6.84 -10.89
N GLN A 178 2.59 -7.47 -9.80
CA GLN A 178 1.51 -8.45 -9.71
C GLN A 178 0.25 -7.86 -9.06
N PHE A 179 0.41 -6.78 -8.30
CA PHE A 179 -0.71 -5.97 -7.84
C PHE A 179 -0.38 -4.47 -7.90
N ILE A 180 -1.42 -3.68 -8.01
CA ILE A 180 -1.36 -2.21 -8.02
C ILE A 180 -2.17 -1.67 -6.85
N GLN A 181 -1.59 -0.79 -6.07
CA GLN A 181 -2.27 -0.05 -5.02
C GLN A 181 -2.36 1.42 -5.41
N THR A 182 -3.56 2.00 -5.38
CA THR A 182 -3.72 3.39 -5.81
C THR A 182 -3.62 4.38 -4.66
N GLN A 183 -3.35 5.64 -5.00
CA GLN A 183 -3.62 6.77 -4.11
C GLN A 183 -5.10 6.80 -3.74
N PRO A 184 -5.51 7.53 -2.67
CA PRO A 184 -6.89 7.64 -2.27
C PRO A 184 -7.82 8.06 -3.41
N VAL A 185 -8.91 7.32 -3.57
CA VAL A 185 -9.98 7.56 -4.56
C VAL A 185 -11.12 8.28 -3.86
N PHE A 186 -11.36 9.52 -4.25
CA PHE A 186 -12.47 10.33 -3.71
C PHE A 186 -13.62 10.47 -4.71
N ASP A 187 -13.34 10.32 -6.00
CA ASP A 187 -14.33 10.35 -7.07
C ASP A 187 -14.34 9.01 -7.81
N ILE A 188 -15.46 8.33 -7.71
CA ILE A 188 -15.64 6.97 -8.25
C ILE A 188 -15.72 6.99 -9.78
N ALA A 189 -16.28 8.01 -10.39
CA ALA A 189 -16.52 8.02 -11.83
C ALA A 189 -15.21 8.10 -12.65
N PRO A 190 -14.29 9.04 -12.40
CA PRO A 190 -12.96 9.05 -13.06
C PRO A 190 -12.15 7.79 -12.76
N PHE A 191 -12.21 7.28 -11.50
CA PHE A 191 -11.52 6.06 -11.14
C PHE A 191 -12.05 4.85 -11.90
N SER A 192 -13.37 4.71 -12.05
CA SER A 192 -13.99 3.64 -12.83
C SER A 192 -13.53 3.66 -14.30
N GLN A 193 -13.42 4.85 -14.90
CA GLN A 193 -12.89 5.02 -16.26
C GLN A 193 -11.43 4.59 -16.36
N TRP A 194 -10.59 5.03 -15.42
CA TRP A 194 -9.18 4.63 -15.32
C TRP A 194 -9.05 3.10 -15.19
N LEU A 195 -9.83 2.49 -14.29
CA LEU A 195 -9.83 1.04 -14.07
C LEU A 195 -10.26 0.28 -15.34
N ALA A 196 -11.31 0.73 -16.00
CA ALA A 196 -11.80 0.12 -17.24
C ALA A 196 -10.74 0.20 -18.36
N GLU A 197 -10.04 1.34 -18.48
CA GLU A 197 -8.97 1.49 -19.46
C GLU A 197 -7.78 0.57 -19.16
N LEU A 198 -7.35 0.51 -17.89
CA LEU A 198 -6.30 -0.42 -17.45
C LEU A 198 -6.67 -1.88 -17.75
N ARG A 199 -7.93 -2.27 -17.51
CA ARG A 199 -8.42 -3.64 -17.74
C ARG A 199 -8.42 -4.09 -19.19
N LYS A 200 -8.41 -3.19 -20.16
CA LYS A 200 -8.28 -3.54 -21.58
C LYS A 200 -6.96 -4.25 -21.87
N GLN A 201 -5.88 -3.89 -21.16
CA GLN A 201 -4.53 -4.37 -21.39
C GLN A 201 -3.97 -5.23 -20.26
N ALA A 202 -4.45 -5.07 -19.02
CA ALA A 202 -3.94 -5.73 -17.81
C ALA A 202 -5.06 -6.45 -17.05
N LYS A 203 -5.59 -7.53 -17.60
CA LYS A 203 -6.71 -8.29 -17.00
C LYS A 203 -6.32 -9.06 -15.74
N GLY A 204 -5.08 -9.56 -15.66
CA GLY A 204 -4.61 -10.47 -14.60
C GLY A 204 -3.97 -9.79 -13.40
N VAL A 205 -3.71 -8.47 -13.45
CA VAL A 205 -3.09 -7.76 -12.31
C VAL A 205 -4.15 -7.39 -11.28
N ALA A 206 -3.87 -7.59 -10.00
CA ALA A 206 -4.78 -7.17 -8.95
C ALA A 206 -4.72 -5.64 -8.75
N VAL A 207 -5.87 -4.99 -8.52
CA VAL A 207 -5.95 -3.55 -8.21
C VAL A 207 -6.63 -3.34 -6.87
N LEU A 208 -5.96 -2.64 -5.97
CA LEU A 208 -6.46 -2.22 -4.67
C LEU A 208 -6.65 -0.70 -4.67
N ALA A 209 -7.90 -0.24 -4.56
CA ALA A 209 -8.19 1.18 -4.52
C ALA A 209 -7.92 1.77 -3.13
N GLY A 210 -7.24 2.91 -3.08
CA GLY A 210 -7.00 3.64 -1.85
C GLY A 210 -8.27 4.28 -1.29
N VAL A 211 -8.49 4.16 0.01
CA VAL A 211 -9.56 4.86 0.74
C VAL A 211 -8.95 5.55 1.94
N LEU A 212 -9.11 6.86 2.02
CA LEU A 212 -8.61 7.65 3.15
C LEU A 212 -9.73 7.88 4.17
N VAL A 213 -9.45 7.56 5.43
CA VAL A 213 -10.32 7.85 6.56
C VAL A 213 -9.97 9.25 7.06
N LEU A 214 -10.83 10.22 6.80
CA LEU A 214 -10.68 11.59 7.29
C LEU A 214 -11.01 11.68 8.77
N ARG A 215 -10.29 12.51 9.51
CA ARG A 215 -10.48 12.66 10.94
C ARG A 215 -11.11 14.00 11.33
N SER A 216 -10.87 15.03 10.52
CA SER A 216 -11.40 16.37 10.78
C SER A 216 -11.47 17.22 9.50
N ALA A 217 -12.22 18.33 9.57
CA ALA A 217 -12.30 19.30 8.48
C ALA A 217 -10.93 19.92 8.17
N GLU A 218 -10.13 20.24 9.19
CA GLU A 218 -8.79 20.80 9.02
C GLU A 218 -7.84 19.83 8.32
N GLN A 219 -7.97 18.54 8.61
CA GLN A 219 -7.21 17.52 7.88
C GLN A 219 -7.63 17.46 6.41
N ALA A 220 -8.93 17.49 6.14
CA ALA A 220 -9.47 17.48 4.78
C ALA A 220 -8.98 18.69 3.97
N ASP A 221 -9.04 19.89 4.56
CA ASP A 221 -8.59 21.11 3.90
C ASP A 221 -7.06 21.11 3.67
N ARG A 222 -6.25 20.61 4.62
CA ARG A 222 -4.79 20.46 4.41
C ARG A 222 -4.48 19.46 3.29
N LEU A 223 -5.18 18.33 3.23
CA LEU A 223 -4.95 17.30 2.20
C LEU A 223 -5.35 17.78 0.81
N ALA A 224 -6.39 18.60 0.69
CA ALA A 224 -6.77 19.21 -0.58
C ALA A 224 -5.68 20.12 -1.19
N MET A 225 -4.73 20.60 -0.37
CA MET A 225 -3.57 21.37 -0.81
C MET A 225 -2.39 20.50 -1.29
N VAL A 226 -2.44 19.19 -1.05
CA VAL A 226 -1.37 18.27 -1.44
C VAL A 226 -1.51 17.89 -2.90
N PRO A 227 -0.49 18.10 -3.74
CA PRO A 227 -0.54 17.68 -5.14
C PRO A 227 -0.85 16.18 -5.26
N GLY A 228 -1.82 15.86 -6.12
CA GLY A 228 -2.25 14.47 -6.33
C GLY A 228 -3.41 14.00 -5.44
N PHE A 229 -3.77 14.76 -4.40
CA PHE A 229 -4.98 14.52 -3.61
C PHE A 229 -6.15 15.35 -4.20
N ALA A 230 -6.88 14.75 -5.12
CA ALA A 230 -8.07 15.38 -5.72
C ALA A 230 -9.28 15.26 -4.77
N LEU A 231 -9.23 15.92 -3.60
CA LEU A 231 -10.30 15.88 -2.60
C LEU A 231 -11.46 16.82 -3.01
N PRO A 232 -12.65 16.30 -3.38
CA PRO A 232 -13.76 17.11 -3.84
C PRO A 232 -14.29 18.08 -2.77
N GLU A 233 -14.76 19.24 -3.21
CA GLU A 233 -15.38 20.26 -2.30
C GLU A 233 -16.57 19.67 -1.54
N ALA A 234 -17.37 18.80 -2.17
CA ALA A 234 -18.51 18.16 -1.50
C ALA A 234 -18.10 17.37 -0.24
N ILE A 235 -16.98 16.66 -0.28
CA ILE A 235 -16.44 15.92 0.88
C ILE A 235 -15.95 16.92 1.95
N ARG A 236 -15.23 17.95 1.54
CA ARG A 236 -14.76 18.99 2.48
C ARG A 236 -15.91 19.72 3.15
N ALA A 237 -16.95 20.05 2.39
CA ALA A 237 -18.17 20.69 2.93
C ALA A 237 -18.88 19.77 3.95
N ARG A 238 -19.00 18.46 3.66
CA ARG A 238 -19.54 17.48 4.62
C ARG A 238 -18.72 17.45 5.91
N MET A 239 -17.39 17.39 5.81
CA MET A 239 -16.50 17.40 6.98
C MET A 239 -16.62 18.69 7.79
N ARG A 240 -16.75 19.86 7.14
CA ARG A 240 -16.94 21.15 7.83
C ARG A 240 -18.31 21.29 8.50
N GLY A 241 -19.33 20.68 7.93
CA GLY A 241 -20.70 20.70 8.48
C GLY A 241 -20.97 19.66 9.57
N ALA A 242 -20.04 18.73 9.78
CA ALA A 242 -20.23 17.64 10.74
C ALA A 242 -20.07 18.13 12.19
N ALA A 243 -21.01 17.73 13.06
CA ALA A 243 -20.89 17.94 14.51
C ALA A 243 -19.78 17.06 15.14
N ASP A 244 -19.53 15.87 14.54
CA ASP A 244 -18.46 14.95 14.90
C ASP A 244 -17.68 14.57 13.62
N GLY A 245 -16.50 15.15 13.47
CA GLY A 245 -15.66 14.93 12.29
C GLY A 245 -15.12 13.51 12.20
N GLU A 246 -14.85 12.84 13.33
CA GLU A 246 -14.39 11.44 13.32
C GLU A 246 -15.50 10.50 12.84
N ALA A 247 -16.71 10.67 13.33
CA ALA A 247 -17.87 9.89 12.90
C ALA A 247 -18.18 10.10 11.41
N GLU A 248 -18.13 11.37 10.94
CA GLU A 248 -18.36 11.69 9.52
C GLU A 248 -17.28 11.12 8.61
N GLY A 249 -16.00 11.18 9.01
CA GLY A 249 -14.91 10.61 8.23
C GLY A 249 -15.00 9.09 8.12
N ILE A 250 -15.43 8.40 9.19
CA ILE A 250 -15.73 6.97 9.16
C ILE A 250 -16.89 6.66 8.22
N ALA A 251 -17.99 7.46 8.28
CA ALA A 251 -19.15 7.29 7.39
C ALA A 251 -18.75 7.46 5.91
N LEU A 252 -18.00 8.50 5.57
CA LEU A 252 -17.45 8.72 4.23
C LEU A 252 -16.59 7.55 3.74
N ALA A 253 -15.73 7.01 4.60
CA ALA A 253 -14.90 5.87 4.26
C ALA A 253 -15.74 4.60 4.02
N ILE A 254 -16.78 4.35 4.83
CA ILE A 254 -17.73 3.24 4.63
C ILE A 254 -18.44 3.36 3.30
N GLU A 255 -18.97 4.55 2.97
CA GLU A 255 -19.62 4.84 1.68
C GLU A 255 -18.67 4.55 0.51
N SER A 256 -17.42 5.06 0.61
CA SER A 256 -16.40 4.86 -0.42
C SER A 256 -16.04 3.38 -0.61
N VAL A 257 -15.84 2.63 0.47
CA VAL A 257 -15.56 1.19 0.41
C VAL A 257 -16.70 0.41 -0.26
N ARG A 258 -17.95 0.72 0.09
CA ARG A 258 -19.12 0.07 -0.52
C ARG A 258 -19.24 0.38 -2.01
N ALA A 259 -19.03 1.64 -2.40
CA ALA A 259 -19.09 2.05 -3.80
C ALA A 259 -17.95 1.41 -4.62
N LEU A 260 -16.73 1.40 -4.09
CA LEU A 260 -15.58 0.75 -4.74
C LEU A 260 -15.80 -0.75 -4.89
N ARG A 261 -16.30 -1.44 -3.85
CA ARG A 261 -16.56 -2.89 -3.91
C ARG A 261 -17.54 -3.29 -5.02
N ALA A 262 -18.43 -2.40 -5.41
CA ALA A 262 -19.39 -2.64 -6.49
C ALA A 262 -18.76 -2.49 -7.89
N LEU A 263 -17.54 -1.96 -8.03
CA LEU A 263 -16.90 -1.76 -9.32
C LEU A 263 -16.41 -3.08 -9.93
N PRO A 264 -16.81 -3.40 -11.16
CA PRO A 264 -16.27 -4.58 -11.85
C PRO A 264 -14.77 -4.49 -12.06
N GLY A 265 -14.06 -5.58 -11.76
CA GLY A 265 -12.63 -5.69 -11.98
C GLY A 265 -11.76 -5.05 -10.89
N LEU A 266 -12.32 -4.52 -9.80
CA LEU A 266 -11.57 -4.12 -8.62
C LEU A 266 -11.38 -5.35 -7.70
N ASN A 267 -10.16 -5.54 -7.18
CA ASN A 267 -9.81 -6.72 -6.38
C ASN A 267 -9.75 -6.44 -4.88
N GLY A 268 -9.84 -5.20 -4.47
CA GLY A 268 -9.80 -4.84 -3.06
C GLY A 268 -9.65 -3.36 -2.81
N VAL A 269 -9.50 -3.02 -1.52
CA VAL A 269 -9.22 -1.65 -1.08
C VAL A 269 -8.05 -1.59 -0.10
N HIS A 270 -7.38 -0.45 -0.09
CA HIS A 270 -6.36 -0.13 0.89
C HIS A 270 -6.79 1.05 1.75
N LEU A 271 -6.84 0.87 3.07
CA LEU A 271 -7.28 1.89 4.03
C LEU A 271 -6.10 2.70 4.55
N TYR A 272 -6.10 3.99 4.24
CA TYR A 272 -5.21 4.98 4.83
C TYR A 272 -5.91 5.62 6.04
N ALA A 273 -5.41 5.37 7.25
CA ALA A 273 -5.87 6.03 8.47
C ALA A 273 -4.66 6.67 9.15
N ILE A 274 -4.33 7.88 8.73
CA ILE A 274 -3.13 8.61 9.16
C ILE A 274 -3.13 8.75 10.69
N GLU A 275 -2.21 8.04 11.36
CA GLU A 275 -2.05 8.01 12.83
C GLU A 275 -3.33 7.65 13.61
N TRP A 276 -4.29 6.97 12.97
CA TRP A 276 -5.59 6.63 13.55
C TRP A 276 -6.04 5.21 13.19
N ALA A 277 -5.22 4.22 13.50
CA ALA A 277 -5.48 2.81 13.16
C ALA A 277 -6.79 2.28 13.78
N GLU A 278 -7.25 2.85 14.88
CA GLU A 278 -8.48 2.48 15.61
C GLU A 278 -9.76 2.77 14.81
N ALA A 279 -9.71 3.62 13.79
CA ALA A 279 -10.83 3.84 12.87
C ALA A 279 -11.05 2.67 11.91
N ILE A 280 -9.99 1.94 11.54
CA ILE A 280 -10.04 0.88 10.54
C ILE A 280 -11.05 -0.22 10.90
N PRO A 281 -11.07 -0.78 12.13
CA PRO A 281 -12.08 -1.76 12.51
C PRO A 281 -13.52 -1.25 12.38
N GLN A 282 -13.77 0.04 12.60
CA GLN A 282 -15.09 0.65 12.50
C GLN A 282 -15.53 0.72 11.03
N VAL A 283 -14.63 1.18 10.13
CA VAL A 283 -14.88 1.21 8.68
C VAL A 283 -15.16 -0.20 8.16
N VAL A 284 -14.34 -1.18 8.53
CA VAL A 284 -14.46 -2.56 8.04
C VAL A 284 -15.78 -3.21 8.47
N ARG A 285 -16.17 -3.04 9.75
CA ARG A 285 -17.47 -3.52 10.25
C ARG A 285 -18.63 -2.80 9.57
N GLY A 286 -18.57 -1.47 9.50
CA GLY A 286 -19.61 -0.66 8.87
C GLY A 286 -19.78 -0.96 7.38
N ALA A 287 -18.71 -1.31 6.68
CA ALA A 287 -18.78 -1.71 5.27
C ALA A 287 -19.26 -3.16 5.06
N GLY A 288 -19.46 -3.95 6.12
CA GLY A 288 -19.91 -5.35 6.04
C GLY A 288 -18.83 -6.27 5.44
N LEU A 289 -17.57 -6.07 5.83
CA LEU A 289 -16.43 -6.82 5.30
C LEU A 289 -15.88 -7.88 6.29
N LEU A 290 -16.58 -8.12 7.39
CA LEU A 290 -16.25 -9.19 8.32
C LEU A 290 -17.27 -10.34 8.23
N PRO A 291 -16.86 -11.60 8.49
CA PRO A 291 -15.48 -12.04 8.74
C PRO A 291 -14.62 -11.93 7.48
N ARG A 292 -13.29 -11.82 7.67
CA ARG A 292 -12.37 -11.85 6.51
C ARG A 292 -12.33 -13.24 5.87
N PRO A 293 -12.16 -13.31 4.53
CA PRO A 293 -12.13 -14.58 3.81
C PRO A 293 -10.97 -15.47 4.28
N THR A 294 -11.21 -16.76 4.30
CA THR A 294 -10.20 -17.79 4.54
C THR A 294 -10.15 -18.72 3.35
N VAL A 295 -8.97 -18.86 2.73
CA VAL A 295 -8.74 -19.85 1.66
C VAL A 295 -7.96 -21.01 2.24
N LYS A 296 -8.35 -22.24 1.91
CA LYS A 296 -7.51 -23.41 2.22
C LYS A 296 -6.29 -23.33 1.32
N GLU A 297 -5.12 -23.13 1.90
CA GLU A 297 -3.87 -23.27 1.14
C GLU A 297 -3.80 -24.71 0.61
N VAL A 298 -3.76 -24.86 -0.71
CA VAL A 298 -3.35 -26.13 -1.32
C VAL A 298 -1.85 -26.22 -1.07
N ALA A 299 -1.45 -27.17 -0.23
CA ALA A 299 -0.04 -27.45 -0.01
C ALA A 299 0.62 -27.70 -1.38
N THR A 300 1.38 -26.72 -1.85
CA THR A 300 2.26 -26.92 -3.00
C THR A 300 3.44 -27.77 -2.53
N ALA A 301 3.49 -28.99 -3.03
CA ALA A 301 4.59 -29.94 -2.85
C ALA A 301 5.92 -29.37 -3.37
#